data_5b23370223f20d2eb9b35fa1b0e4c98f
#
_entry.id   5b23370223f20d2eb9b35fa1b0e4c98f
#
_cell.length_a   1.000
_cell.length_b   1.000
_cell.length_c   1.000
_cell.angle_alpha   90.00
_cell.angle_beta   90.00
_cell.angle_gamma   90.00
#
_symmetry.space_group_name_H-M   'P 1'
#
loop_
_entity.id
_entity.type
_entity.pdbx_description
1 polymer ?
#
loop_
_entity_poly.entity_id
_entity_poly.type
_entity_poly.pdbx_seq_one_letter_code
_entity_poly.pdbx_strand_id
1 'polypeptide(L)'
;MRITISGRNVDLGDRLKNQVNKKLGKLEKYFAPDTEARVVLSRRKDAEIIEVTIPTRNGFIRAEEATDDFFASIDLAEETI
;
A
#
# COMPACT_ATOMS: atom_id res chain seq x y z
N MET A 1 -2.72 -5.91 12.30
CA MET A 1 -2.46 -4.72 11.46
C MET A 1 -3.72 -4.34 10.73
N ARG A 2 -4.05 -3.07 10.73
CA ARG A 2 -5.21 -2.54 10.00
C ARG A 2 -4.71 -1.77 8.80
N ILE A 3 -5.34 -1.97 7.64
CA ILE A 3 -4.92 -1.33 6.40
C ILE A 3 -6.00 -0.34 5.99
N THR A 4 -5.63 0.94 5.86
CA THR A 4 -6.53 1.97 5.34
C THR A 4 -6.06 2.34 3.93
N ILE A 5 -7.00 2.36 3.00
CA ILE A 5 -6.68 2.58 1.59
C ILE A 5 -7.43 3.81 1.10
N SER A 6 -6.71 4.73 0.47
CA SER A 6 -7.31 5.91 -0.13
C SER A 6 -6.76 6.11 -1.54
N GLY A 7 -7.53 6.81 -2.37
CA GLY A 7 -7.13 7.16 -3.72
C GLY A 7 -7.00 8.67 -3.86
N ARG A 8 -5.98 9.11 -4.56
CA ARG A 8 -5.80 10.51 -4.92
C ARG A 8 -5.95 10.62 -6.43
N ASN A 9 -7.09 11.18 -6.86
CA ASN A 9 -7.44 11.27 -8.28
C ASN A 9 -7.56 9.89 -8.94
N VAL A 10 -7.95 8.89 -8.16
CA VAL A 10 -8.13 7.50 -8.62
C VAL A 10 -9.37 6.93 -7.98
N ASP A 11 -10.22 6.33 -8.77
CA ASP A 11 -11.35 5.56 -8.25
C ASP A 11 -10.86 4.19 -7.80
N LEU A 12 -11.13 3.88 -6.53
CA LEU A 12 -10.73 2.61 -5.95
C LEU A 12 -11.88 1.62 -6.10
N GLY A 13 -11.78 0.71 -7.06
CA GLY A 13 -12.71 -0.39 -7.17
C GLY A 13 -12.39 -1.48 -6.17
N ASP A 14 -13.34 -2.38 -5.95
CA ASP A 14 -13.18 -3.47 -4.99
C ASP A 14 -12.01 -4.39 -5.35
N ARG A 15 -11.80 -4.61 -6.64
CA ARG A 15 -10.72 -5.47 -7.10
C ARG A 15 -9.36 -4.95 -6.65
N LEU A 16 -9.17 -3.63 -6.77
CA LEU A 16 -7.91 -3.01 -6.40
C LEU A 16 -7.71 -3.03 -4.89
N LYS A 17 -8.78 -2.69 -4.13
CA LYS A 17 -8.74 -2.75 -2.67
C LYS A 17 -8.43 -4.17 -2.18
N ASN A 18 -9.08 -5.16 -2.78
CA ASN A 18 -8.86 -6.56 -2.42
C ASN A 18 -7.43 -6.98 -2.66
N GLN A 19 -6.84 -6.51 -3.76
CA GLN A 19 -5.45 -6.84 -4.07
C GLN A 19 -4.49 -6.24 -3.05
N VAL A 20 -4.71 -4.98 -2.65
CA VAL A 20 -3.90 -4.34 -1.62
C VAL A 20 -4.00 -5.13 -0.32
N ASN A 21 -5.22 -5.46 0.11
CA ASN A 21 -5.43 -6.20 1.35
C ASN A 21 -4.80 -7.58 1.30
N LYS A 22 -4.90 -8.26 0.16
CA LYS A 22 -4.33 -9.59 0.00
C LYS A 22 -2.81 -9.57 0.10
N LYS A 23 -2.18 -8.63 -0.60
CA LYS A 23 -0.72 -8.58 -0.68
C LYS A 23 -0.10 -8.01 0.59
N LEU A 24 -0.60 -6.88 1.07
CA LEU A 24 -0.03 -6.25 2.25
C LEU A 24 -0.48 -6.94 3.53
N GLY A 25 -1.62 -7.62 3.52
CA GLY A 25 -2.08 -8.40 4.67
C GLY A 25 -1.13 -9.51 5.08
N LYS A 26 -0.31 -10.00 4.15
CA LYS A 26 0.70 -11.01 4.46
C LYS A 26 1.77 -10.50 5.42
N LEU A 27 1.89 -9.18 5.55
CA LEU A 27 2.89 -8.56 6.40
C LEU A 27 2.44 -8.43 7.85
N GLU A 28 1.16 -8.72 8.15
CA GLU A 28 0.61 -8.48 9.49
C GLU A 28 1.36 -9.25 10.58
N LYS A 29 1.95 -10.39 10.25
CA LYS A 29 2.70 -11.19 11.22
C LYS A 29 3.96 -10.49 11.72
N TYR A 30 4.41 -9.45 11.06
CA TYR A 30 5.60 -8.71 11.43
C TYR A 30 5.30 -7.47 12.26
N PHE A 31 4.03 -7.16 12.48
CA PHE A 31 3.63 -5.91 13.14
C PHE A 31 2.65 -6.19 14.27
N ALA A 32 2.59 -5.26 15.23
CA ALA A 32 1.65 -5.34 16.32
C ALA A 32 0.20 -5.28 15.81
N PRO A 33 -0.75 -5.93 16.52
CA PRO A 33 -2.15 -5.96 16.06
C PRO A 33 -2.79 -4.59 15.89
N ASP A 34 -2.37 -3.59 16.66
CA ASP A 34 -2.91 -2.23 16.58
C ASP A 34 -2.20 -1.34 15.58
N THR A 35 -1.25 -1.88 14.83
CA THR A 35 -0.55 -1.11 13.80
C THR A 35 -1.50 -0.76 12.66
N GLU A 36 -1.44 0.49 12.20
CA GLU A 36 -2.23 0.96 11.08
C GLU A 36 -1.33 1.29 9.90
N ALA A 37 -1.48 0.53 8.82
CA ALA A 37 -0.78 0.78 7.57
C ALA A 37 -1.66 1.69 6.70
N ARG A 38 -1.09 2.80 6.26
CA ARG A 38 -1.79 3.75 5.36
C ARG A 38 -1.31 3.55 3.95
N VAL A 39 -2.26 3.33 3.06
CA VAL A 39 -1.97 3.10 1.65
C VAL A 39 -2.67 4.16 0.83
N VAL A 40 -1.90 4.84 -0.03
CA VAL A 40 -2.43 5.83 -0.95
C VAL A 40 -2.08 5.41 -2.37
N LEU A 41 -3.11 5.31 -3.21
CA LEU A 41 -2.93 5.02 -4.63
C LEU A 41 -3.17 6.30 -5.42
N SER A 42 -2.30 6.60 -6.38
CA SER A 42 -2.41 7.81 -7.17
C SER A 42 -1.91 7.57 -8.59
N ARG A 43 -2.25 8.50 -9.47
CA ARG A 43 -1.74 8.51 -10.85
C ARG A 43 -1.05 9.83 -11.12
N ARG A 44 0.07 9.73 -11.82
CA ARG A 44 0.76 10.91 -12.32
C ARG A 44 1.27 10.58 -13.71
N LYS A 45 0.73 11.27 -14.74
CA LYS A 45 1.01 10.96 -16.13
C LYS A 45 0.67 9.49 -16.39
N ASP A 46 1.65 8.69 -16.79
CA ASP A 46 1.44 7.28 -17.11
C ASP A 46 1.78 6.37 -15.93
N ALA A 47 2.16 6.93 -14.79
CA ALA A 47 2.58 6.14 -13.64
C ALA A 47 1.40 5.88 -12.71
N GLU A 48 1.28 4.63 -12.26
CA GLU A 48 0.35 4.22 -11.22
C GLU A 48 1.16 3.98 -9.96
N ILE A 49 0.91 4.78 -8.94
CA ILE A 49 1.79 4.92 -7.77
C ILE A 49 1.10 4.41 -6.53
N ILE A 50 1.83 3.64 -5.72
CA ILE A 50 1.39 3.25 -4.39
C ILE A 50 2.36 3.83 -3.37
N GLU A 51 1.81 4.42 -2.30
CA GLU A 51 2.58 4.85 -1.14
C GLU A 51 2.06 4.12 0.07
N VAL A 52 2.95 3.47 0.82
CA VAL A 52 2.60 2.75 2.03
C VAL A 52 3.38 3.35 3.19
N THR A 53 2.69 3.73 4.25
CA THR A 53 3.32 4.24 5.47
C THR A 53 2.84 3.41 6.63
N ILE A 54 3.79 2.80 7.35
CA ILE A 54 3.49 1.95 8.51
C ILE A 54 4.24 2.53 9.71
N PRO A 55 3.53 3.12 10.68
CA PRO A 55 4.20 3.63 11.87
C PRO A 55 4.74 2.49 12.71
N THR A 56 5.91 2.71 13.30
CA THR A 56 6.54 1.76 14.22
C THR A 56 6.88 2.49 15.51
N ARG A 57 7.39 1.75 16.50
CA ARG A 57 7.74 2.34 17.79
C ARG A 57 8.79 3.46 17.64
N ASN A 58 9.74 3.31 16.74
CA ASN A 58 10.87 4.22 16.60
C ASN A 58 10.79 5.10 15.36
N GLY A 59 9.63 5.18 14.72
CA GLY A 59 9.48 5.97 13.50
C GLY A 59 8.44 5.37 12.60
N PHE A 60 8.76 5.23 11.33
CA PHE A 60 7.84 4.61 10.39
C PHE A 60 8.61 3.96 9.24
N ILE A 61 7.95 2.97 8.64
CA ILE A 61 8.41 2.34 7.40
C ILE A 61 7.61 2.98 6.27
N ARG A 62 8.30 3.37 5.21
CA ARG A 62 7.66 3.98 4.07
C ARG A 62 8.17 3.33 2.79
N ALA A 63 7.24 2.97 1.91
CA ALA A 63 7.55 2.45 0.59
C ALA A 63 6.75 3.22 -0.44
N GLU A 64 7.38 3.55 -1.57
CA GLU A 64 6.71 4.20 -2.68
C GLU A 64 7.18 3.50 -3.96
N GLU A 65 6.22 3.00 -4.75
CA GLU A 65 6.53 2.32 -5.99
C GLU A 65 5.66 2.86 -7.11
N ALA A 66 6.25 3.05 -8.28
CA ALA A 66 5.55 3.57 -9.45
C ALA A 66 5.84 2.67 -10.65
N THR A 67 4.79 2.21 -11.28
CA THR A 67 4.87 1.41 -12.52
C THR A 67 3.74 1.86 -13.44
N ASP A 68 3.56 1.19 -14.55
CA ASP A 68 2.43 1.47 -15.44
C ASP A 68 1.17 0.69 -15.04
N ASP A 69 1.22 -0.07 -13.94
CA ASP A 69 0.12 -0.94 -13.51
C ASP A 69 0.09 -1.02 -11.98
N PHE A 70 -1.04 -0.66 -11.37
CA PHE A 70 -1.19 -0.71 -9.92
C PHE A 70 -0.87 -2.09 -9.34
N PHE A 71 -1.24 -3.16 -10.02
CA PHE A 71 -0.98 -4.51 -9.50
C PHE A 71 0.52 -4.77 -9.39
N ALA A 72 1.30 -4.31 -10.37
CA ALA A 72 2.74 -4.41 -10.31
C ALA A 72 3.33 -3.52 -9.21
N SER A 73 2.79 -2.32 -9.05
CA SER A 73 3.24 -1.39 -8.00
C SER A 73 2.99 -1.96 -6.62
N ILE A 74 1.83 -2.60 -6.42
CA ILE A 74 1.49 -3.25 -5.15
C ILE A 74 2.46 -4.40 -4.85
N ASP A 75 2.78 -5.22 -5.84
CA ASP A 75 3.72 -6.32 -5.66
C ASP A 75 5.10 -5.81 -5.24
N LEU A 76 5.57 -4.74 -5.89
CA LEU A 76 6.86 -4.14 -5.54
C LEU A 76 6.85 -3.55 -4.13
N ALA A 77 5.75 -2.92 -3.73
CA ALA A 77 5.64 -2.36 -2.38
C ALA A 77 5.71 -3.47 -1.32
N GLU A 78 5.05 -4.59 -1.57
CA GLU A 78 5.11 -5.74 -0.67
C GLU A 78 6.56 -6.23 -0.51
N GLU A 79 7.29 -6.33 -1.61
CA GLU A 79 8.68 -6.78 -1.60
C GLU A 79 9.60 -5.79 -0.86
N THR A 80 9.33 -4.50 -1.01
CA THR A 80 10.17 -3.45 -0.42
C THR A 80 10.01 -3.40 1.11
N ILE A 81 8.82 -3.66 1.60
CA ILE A 81 8.54 -3.64 3.03
C ILE A 81 9.04 -4.93 3.69
#